data_9f31d655752609487a218b196e37b092
#
_entry.id   9f31d655752609487a218b196e37b092
#
_cell.length_a   1.000
_cell.length_b   1.000
_cell.length_c   1.000
_cell.angle_alpha   90.00
_cell.angle_beta   90.00
_cell.angle_gamma   90.00
#
_symmetry.space_group_name_H-M   'P 1'
#
loop_
_entity.id
_entity.type
_entity.pdbx_description
1 polymer ?
#
loop_
_entity_poly.entity_id
_entity_poly.type
_entity_poly.pdbx_seq_one_letter_code
_entity_poly.pdbx_strand_id
1 'polypeptide(L)'
;MALKERITEDMKAAMKAADKERLGTIRRALAAIKQREVDERITLDDAQVLAVLDKMIKQRKESLVHFEAGGRADLVAKENAEIALLTSYLPQQLSEAELEALIAESISAAGAQTIKDMGKVMGLVKQKAQGRADMGAVGAKIKAKLGG
;
A
#
# COMPACT_ATOMS: atom_id res chain seq x y z
N MET A 1 5.14 9.88 16.75
CA MET A 1 4.47 8.62 17.11
C MET A 1 4.66 7.61 15.99
N ALA A 2 5.10 6.41 16.31
CA ALA A 2 5.25 5.35 15.32
C ALA A 2 3.88 4.98 14.73
N LEU A 3 3.88 4.55 13.49
CA LEU A 3 2.64 4.20 12.78
C LEU A 3 1.85 3.10 13.52
N LYS A 4 2.55 2.08 13.99
CA LYS A 4 1.92 0.98 14.76
C LYS A 4 1.24 1.51 16.04
N GLU A 5 1.85 2.45 16.71
CA GLU A 5 1.27 3.09 17.91
C GLU A 5 0.01 3.90 17.54
N ARG A 6 0.06 4.63 16.44
CA ARG A 6 -1.09 5.38 15.92
C ARG A 6 -2.26 4.45 15.61
N ILE A 7 -2.01 3.33 14.96
CA ILE A 7 -3.04 2.33 14.66
C ILE A 7 -3.62 1.77 15.95
N THR A 8 -2.79 1.50 16.95
CA THR A 8 -3.24 1.01 18.26
C THR A 8 -4.12 2.03 18.98
N GLU A 9 -3.76 3.32 18.94
CA GLU A 9 -4.57 4.38 19.53
C GLU A 9 -5.92 4.51 18.81
N ASP A 10 -5.93 4.37 17.49
CA ASP A 10 -7.16 4.40 16.69
C ASP A 10 -8.06 3.21 17.02
N MET A 11 -7.47 2.04 17.34
CA MET A 11 -8.22 0.89 17.82
C MET A 11 -8.96 1.21 19.12
N LYS A 12 -8.28 1.83 20.07
CA LYS A 12 -8.87 2.23 21.35
C LYS A 12 -9.99 3.25 21.14
N ALA A 13 -9.80 4.21 20.23
CA ALA A 13 -10.80 5.21 19.90
C ALA A 13 -12.04 4.56 19.27
N ALA A 14 -11.87 3.62 18.38
CA ALA A 14 -12.99 2.89 17.76
C ALA A 14 -13.75 2.03 18.79
N MET A 15 -13.05 1.44 19.75
CA MET A 15 -13.68 0.73 20.86
C MET A 15 -14.56 1.65 21.69
N LYS A 16 -14.05 2.82 22.06
CA LYS A 16 -14.80 3.81 22.85
C LYS A 16 -16.01 4.34 22.09
N ALA A 17 -15.89 4.52 20.79
CA ALA A 17 -16.97 4.99 19.93
C ALA A 17 -17.98 3.90 19.57
N ALA A 18 -17.71 2.65 19.94
CA ALA A 18 -18.50 1.47 19.57
C ALA A 18 -18.66 1.33 18.04
N ASP A 19 -17.66 1.77 17.28
CA ASP A 19 -17.61 1.65 15.83
C ASP A 19 -17.08 0.28 15.44
N LYS A 20 -17.98 -0.69 15.33
CA LYS A 20 -17.64 -2.11 15.12
C LYS A 20 -16.92 -2.37 13.81
N GLU A 21 -17.33 -1.73 12.73
CA GLU A 21 -16.72 -1.92 11.41
C GLU A 21 -15.29 -1.40 11.40
N ARG A 22 -15.09 -0.18 11.86
CA ARG A 22 -13.78 0.44 11.96
C ARG A 22 -12.86 -0.38 12.86
N LEU A 23 -13.36 -0.79 14.02
CA LEU A 23 -12.62 -1.61 14.96
C LEU A 23 -12.19 -2.94 14.35
N GLY A 24 -13.09 -3.61 13.63
CA GLY A 24 -12.78 -4.88 12.96
C GLY A 24 -11.66 -4.75 11.94
N THR A 25 -11.68 -3.70 11.12
CA THR A 25 -10.63 -3.44 10.14
C THR A 25 -9.28 -3.16 10.81
N ILE A 26 -9.28 -2.32 11.84
CA ILE A 26 -8.06 -1.98 12.58
C ILE A 26 -7.47 -3.21 13.27
N ARG A 27 -8.31 -4.05 13.88
CA ARG A 27 -7.86 -5.29 14.52
C ARG A 27 -7.23 -6.26 13.52
N ARG A 28 -7.78 -6.37 12.31
CA ARG A 28 -7.19 -7.21 11.27
C ARG A 28 -5.82 -6.67 10.84
N ALA A 29 -5.67 -5.36 10.75
CA ALA A 29 -4.40 -4.75 10.43
C ALA A 29 -3.35 -5.03 11.52
N LEU A 30 -3.70 -4.85 12.78
CA LEU A 30 -2.81 -5.14 13.90
C LEU A 30 -2.46 -6.62 13.99
N ALA A 31 -3.41 -7.51 13.69
CA ALA A 31 -3.16 -8.95 13.65
C ALA A 31 -2.17 -9.33 12.55
N ALA A 32 -2.29 -8.71 11.36
CA ALA A 32 -1.36 -8.95 10.26
C ALA A 32 0.05 -8.46 10.60
N ILE A 33 0.16 -7.30 11.24
CA ILE A 33 1.43 -6.75 11.73
C ILE A 33 2.06 -7.70 12.75
N LYS A 34 1.28 -8.12 13.72
CA LYS A 34 1.73 -9.03 14.78
C LYS A 34 2.18 -10.38 14.22
N GLN A 35 1.43 -10.92 13.27
CA GLN A 35 1.78 -12.19 12.64
C GLN A 35 3.14 -12.11 11.94
N ARG A 36 3.40 -11.03 11.23
CA ARG A 36 4.70 -10.84 10.58
C ARG A 36 5.82 -10.68 11.59
N GLU A 37 5.58 -9.94 12.69
CA GLU A 37 6.55 -9.79 13.77
C GLU A 37 6.93 -11.14 14.40
N VAL A 38 5.93 -11.99 14.62
CA VAL A 38 6.15 -13.34 15.17
C VAL A 38 6.90 -14.23 14.19
N ASP A 39 6.49 -14.24 12.94
CA ASP A 39 7.08 -15.10 11.91
C ASP A 39 8.55 -14.74 11.62
N GLU A 40 8.86 -13.45 11.56
CA GLU A 40 10.22 -12.97 11.26
C GLU A 40 11.04 -12.69 12.51
N ARG A 41 10.45 -12.78 13.70
CA ARG A 41 11.08 -12.50 15.00
C ARG A 41 11.71 -11.12 15.07
N ILE A 42 10.99 -10.11 14.60
CA ILE A 42 11.40 -8.71 14.57
C ILE A 42 10.26 -7.83 15.07
N THR A 43 10.59 -6.58 15.37
CA THR A 43 9.60 -5.51 15.55
C THR A 43 9.57 -4.71 14.25
N LEU A 44 8.39 -4.53 13.67
CA LEU A 44 8.26 -3.80 12.41
C LEU A 44 8.43 -2.31 12.61
N ASP A 45 9.23 -1.69 11.75
CA ASP A 45 9.32 -0.23 11.65
C ASP A 45 8.16 0.32 10.78
N ASP A 46 8.10 1.64 10.63
CA ASP A 46 7.02 2.28 9.87
C ASP A 46 6.96 1.82 8.42
N ALA A 47 8.11 1.68 7.77
CA ALA A 47 8.16 1.21 6.38
C ALA A 47 7.61 -0.21 6.23
N GLN A 48 7.93 -1.08 7.17
CA GLN A 48 7.45 -2.46 7.18
C GLN A 48 5.95 -2.53 7.51
N VAL A 49 5.46 -1.68 8.40
CA VAL A 49 4.03 -1.55 8.69
C VAL A 49 3.28 -1.08 7.45
N LEU A 50 3.80 -0.08 6.74
CA LEU A 50 3.22 0.39 5.49
C LEU A 50 3.13 -0.73 4.45
N ALA A 51 4.16 -1.57 4.35
CA ALA A 51 4.15 -2.71 3.43
C ALA A 51 3.04 -3.72 3.77
N VAL A 52 2.79 -3.96 5.05
CA VAL A 52 1.69 -4.83 5.50
C VAL A 52 0.34 -4.23 5.09
N LEU A 53 0.13 -2.93 5.34
CA LEU A 53 -1.10 -2.24 4.98
C LEU A 53 -1.32 -2.24 3.47
N ASP A 54 -0.28 -1.99 2.70
CA ASP A 54 -0.34 -1.98 1.24
C ASP A 54 -0.76 -3.35 0.68
N LYS A 55 -0.22 -4.42 1.23
CA LYS A 55 -0.61 -5.79 0.87
C LYS A 55 -2.08 -6.05 1.18
N MET A 56 -2.55 -5.61 2.34
CA MET A 56 -3.96 -5.74 2.73
C MET A 56 -4.87 -4.99 1.77
N ILE A 57 -4.52 -3.76 1.41
CA ILE A 57 -5.26 -2.94 0.45
C ILE A 57 -5.36 -3.67 -0.90
N LYS A 58 -4.26 -4.21 -1.37
CA LYS A 58 -4.20 -4.98 -2.62
C LYS A 58 -5.16 -6.17 -2.59
N GLN A 59 -5.14 -6.93 -1.51
CA GLN A 59 -6.04 -8.08 -1.32
C GLN A 59 -7.50 -7.65 -1.30
N ARG A 60 -7.82 -6.51 -0.67
CA ARG A 60 -9.19 -5.97 -0.65
C ARG A 60 -9.64 -5.52 -2.04
N LYS A 61 -8.76 -4.91 -2.81
CA LYS A 61 -9.07 -4.52 -4.20
C LYS A 61 -9.36 -5.73 -5.08
N GLU A 62 -8.63 -6.81 -4.91
CA GLU A 62 -8.88 -8.06 -5.62
C GLU A 62 -10.25 -8.64 -5.26
N SER A 63 -10.60 -8.66 -3.97
CA SER A 63 -11.92 -9.10 -3.51
C SER A 63 -13.03 -8.20 -4.06
N LEU A 64 -12.78 -6.88 -4.12
CA LEU A 64 -13.72 -5.90 -4.65
C LEU A 64 -14.13 -6.23 -6.09
N VAL A 65 -13.17 -6.59 -6.94
CA VAL A 65 -13.44 -6.98 -8.33
C VAL A 65 -14.42 -8.17 -8.39
N HIS A 66 -14.21 -9.17 -7.55
CA HIS A 66 -15.10 -10.34 -7.47
C HIS A 66 -16.50 -9.99 -6.99
N PHE A 67 -16.61 -9.12 -5.98
CA PHE A 67 -17.90 -8.71 -5.43
C PHE A 67 -18.67 -7.83 -6.42
N GLU A 68 -18.00 -6.98 -7.17
CA GLU A 68 -18.61 -6.17 -8.23
C GLU A 68 -19.16 -7.07 -9.35
N ALA A 69 -18.36 -8.05 -9.78
CA ALA A 69 -18.78 -9.02 -10.80
C ALA A 69 -19.98 -9.86 -10.35
N GLY A 70 -20.05 -10.17 -9.05
CA GLY A 70 -21.15 -10.94 -8.47
C GLY A 70 -22.40 -10.10 -8.10
N GLY A 71 -22.37 -8.78 -8.31
CA GLY A 71 -23.47 -7.89 -7.98
C GLY A 71 -23.75 -7.75 -6.48
N ARG A 72 -22.76 -7.97 -5.65
CA ARG A 72 -22.87 -7.91 -4.19
C ARG A 72 -22.57 -6.50 -3.67
N ALA A 73 -23.51 -5.57 -3.88
CA ALA A 73 -23.37 -4.17 -3.50
C ALA A 73 -23.04 -3.97 -2.01
N ASP A 74 -23.56 -4.82 -1.13
CA ASP A 74 -23.30 -4.80 0.31
C ASP A 74 -21.81 -5.07 0.62
N LEU A 75 -21.23 -6.05 -0.03
CA LEU A 75 -19.82 -6.41 0.14
C LEU A 75 -18.90 -5.40 -0.55
N VAL A 76 -19.32 -4.83 -1.67
CA VAL A 76 -18.59 -3.74 -2.36
C VAL A 76 -18.44 -2.54 -1.42
N ALA A 77 -19.52 -2.10 -0.80
CA ALA A 77 -19.51 -0.98 0.13
C ALA A 77 -18.58 -1.24 1.32
N LYS A 78 -18.62 -2.46 1.87
CA LYS A 78 -17.76 -2.87 2.99
C LYS A 78 -16.28 -2.86 2.60
N GLU A 79 -15.94 -3.43 1.46
CA GLU A 79 -14.55 -3.45 0.98
C GLU A 79 -14.02 -2.04 0.71
N ASN A 80 -14.83 -1.18 0.11
CA ASN A 80 -14.46 0.22 -0.13
C ASN A 80 -14.18 0.97 1.17
N ALA A 81 -14.99 0.75 2.21
CA ALA A 81 -14.78 1.36 3.52
C ALA A 81 -13.47 0.88 4.17
N GLU A 82 -13.18 -0.41 4.08
CA GLU A 82 -11.92 -0.99 4.58
C GLU A 82 -10.70 -0.44 3.83
N ILE A 83 -10.78 -0.37 2.52
CA ILE A 83 -9.70 0.20 1.68
C ILE A 83 -9.46 1.66 2.05
N ALA A 84 -10.52 2.46 2.19
CA ALA A 84 -10.40 3.88 2.55
C ALA A 84 -9.72 4.06 3.91
N LEU A 85 -10.09 3.26 4.90
CA LEU A 85 -9.50 3.31 6.23
C LEU A 85 -8.01 2.95 6.21
N LEU A 86 -7.65 1.86 5.56
CA LEU A 86 -6.25 1.43 5.46
C LEU A 86 -5.42 2.45 4.68
N THR A 87 -5.96 2.99 3.61
CA THR A 87 -5.29 4.00 2.79
C THR A 87 -5.02 5.28 3.58
N SER A 88 -5.86 5.61 4.57
CA SER A 88 -5.66 6.81 5.40
C SER A 88 -4.36 6.79 6.20
N TYR A 89 -3.77 5.62 6.40
CA TYR A 89 -2.48 5.47 7.08
C TYR A 89 -1.28 5.61 6.14
N LEU A 90 -1.50 5.52 4.85
CA LEU A 90 -0.43 5.65 3.87
C LEU A 90 -0.04 7.12 3.68
N PRO A 91 1.22 7.40 3.28
CA PRO A 91 1.60 8.74 2.83
C PRO A 91 0.71 9.19 1.67
N GLN A 92 0.68 10.50 1.41
CA GLN A 92 -0.07 11.03 0.28
C GLN A 92 0.33 10.31 -1.00
N GLN A 93 -0.66 9.81 -1.73
CA GLN A 93 -0.42 9.10 -2.99
C GLN A 93 0.13 10.06 -4.05
N LEU A 94 1.03 9.57 -4.87
CA LEU A 94 1.55 10.34 -6.00
C LEU A 94 0.48 10.47 -7.08
N SER A 95 0.34 11.66 -7.64
CA SER A 95 -0.45 11.87 -8.84
C SER A 95 0.24 11.19 -10.02
N GLU A 96 -0.48 10.96 -11.11
CA GLU A 96 0.11 10.38 -12.31
C GLU A 96 1.26 11.24 -12.85
N ALA A 97 1.09 12.57 -12.84
CA ALA A 97 2.13 13.51 -13.26
C ALA A 97 3.38 13.44 -12.37
N GLU A 98 3.18 13.37 -11.05
CA GLU A 98 4.28 13.24 -10.09
C GLU A 98 5.03 11.92 -10.27
N LEU A 99 4.30 10.84 -10.50
CA LEU A 99 4.88 9.51 -10.73
C LEU A 99 5.68 9.48 -12.03
N GLU A 100 5.14 10.04 -13.10
CA GLU A 100 5.84 10.14 -14.40
C GLU A 100 7.14 10.94 -14.28
N ALA A 101 7.10 12.06 -13.55
CA ALA A 101 8.28 12.88 -13.30
C ALA A 101 9.34 12.12 -12.49
N LEU A 102 8.91 11.39 -11.45
CA LEU A 102 9.80 10.59 -10.62
C LEU A 102 10.47 9.46 -11.43
N ILE A 103 9.72 8.80 -12.29
CA ILE A 103 10.25 7.74 -13.14
C ILE A 103 11.28 8.30 -14.11
N ALA A 104 10.97 9.43 -14.77
CA ALA A 104 11.87 10.07 -15.71
C ALA A 104 13.18 10.49 -15.02
N GLU A 105 13.09 11.10 -13.84
CA GLU A 105 14.24 11.49 -13.03
C GLU A 105 15.08 10.27 -12.63
N SER A 106 14.43 9.17 -12.25
CA SER A 106 15.10 7.94 -11.83
C SER A 106 15.83 7.27 -13.00
N ILE A 107 15.24 7.26 -14.18
CA ILE A 107 15.86 6.75 -15.41
C ILE A 107 17.13 7.56 -15.72
N SER A 108 17.01 8.87 -15.66
CA SER A 108 18.14 9.78 -15.89
C SER A 108 19.25 9.57 -14.86
N ALA A 109 18.92 9.51 -13.58
CA ALA A 109 19.87 9.33 -12.50
C ALA A 109 20.60 7.98 -12.57
N ALA A 110 19.91 6.93 -13.02
CA ALA A 110 20.49 5.60 -13.19
C ALA A 110 21.30 5.45 -14.48
N GLY A 111 21.18 6.40 -15.41
CA GLY A 111 21.78 6.29 -16.74
C GLY A 111 21.19 5.13 -17.53
N ALA A 112 19.92 4.79 -17.26
CA ALA A 112 19.26 3.63 -17.85
C ALA A 112 18.94 3.85 -19.33
N GLN A 113 19.22 2.86 -20.16
CA GLN A 113 18.97 2.92 -21.60
C GLN A 113 18.15 1.74 -22.10
N THR A 114 18.20 0.63 -21.41
CA THR A 114 17.52 -0.60 -21.82
C THR A 114 16.78 -1.24 -20.64
N ILE A 115 15.95 -2.23 -20.94
CA ILE A 115 15.21 -2.99 -19.93
C ILE A 115 16.13 -3.71 -18.93
N LYS A 116 17.38 -3.96 -19.30
CA LYS A 116 18.37 -4.54 -18.39
C LYS A 116 18.67 -3.65 -17.18
N ASP A 117 18.41 -2.36 -17.30
CA ASP A 117 18.61 -1.37 -16.24
C ASP A 117 17.38 -1.21 -15.34
N MET A 118 16.30 -1.95 -15.61
CA MET A 118 15.03 -1.83 -14.89
C MET A 118 15.20 -1.98 -13.38
N GLY A 119 16.04 -2.91 -12.93
CA GLY A 119 16.29 -3.13 -11.50
C GLY A 119 16.82 -1.90 -10.79
N LYS A 120 17.74 -1.17 -11.42
CA LYS A 120 18.29 0.08 -10.88
C LYS A 120 17.24 1.17 -10.78
N VAL A 121 16.44 1.33 -11.83
CA VAL A 121 15.36 2.32 -11.88
C VAL A 121 14.31 2.01 -10.83
N MET A 122 13.88 0.73 -10.73
CA MET A 122 12.92 0.30 -9.72
C MET A 122 13.42 0.60 -8.30
N GLY A 123 14.70 0.36 -8.02
CA GLY A 123 15.29 0.66 -6.72
C GLY A 123 15.19 2.13 -6.36
N LEU A 124 15.49 3.02 -7.31
CA LEU A 124 15.42 4.46 -7.11
C LEU A 124 13.99 4.95 -6.93
N VAL A 125 13.06 4.47 -7.77
CA VAL A 125 11.64 4.85 -7.68
C VAL A 125 11.04 4.36 -6.37
N LYS A 126 11.36 3.11 -5.99
CA LYS A 126 10.84 2.49 -4.77
C LYS A 126 11.18 3.30 -3.52
N GLN A 127 12.38 3.87 -3.42
CA GLN A 127 12.79 4.68 -2.28
C GLN A 127 11.84 5.86 -2.04
N LYS A 128 11.30 6.45 -3.09
CA LYS A 128 10.43 7.64 -3.00
C LYS A 128 8.95 7.33 -3.16
N ALA A 129 8.61 6.25 -3.84
CA ALA A 129 7.23 5.92 -4.21
C ALA A 129 6.59 4.81 -3.36
N GLN A 130 7.36 4.11 -2.53
CA GLN A 130 6.84 3.01 -1.73
C GLN A 130 5.73 3.50 -0.78
N GLY A 131 4.57 2.85 -0.84
CA GLY A 131 3.39 3.26 -0.08
C GLY A 131 2.65 4.46 -0.67
N ARG A 132 3.17 5.07 -1.75
CA ARG A 132 2.59 6.26 -2.40
C ARG A 132 2.12 5.98 -3.82
N ALA A 133 2.42 4.81 -4.36
CA ALA A 133 2.01 4.37 -5.69
C ALA A 133 1.96 2.84 -5.74
N ASP A 134 1.19 2.30 -6.68
CA ASP A 134 1.14 0.86 -6.93
C ASP A 134 2.42 0.45 -7.66
N MET A 135 3.27 -0.31 -6.96
CA MET A 135 4.57 -0.72 -7.51
C MET A 135 4.47 -1.63 -8.74
N GLY A 136 3.36 -2.38 -8.87
CA GLY A 136 3.11 -3.16 -10.10
C GLY A 136 2.88 -2.27 -11.30
N ALA A 137 2.08 -1.22 -11.15
CA ALA A 137 1.85 -0.22 -12.19
C ALA A 137 3.12 0.55 -12.51
N VAL A 138 3.92 0.89 -11.48
CA VAL A 138 5.22 1.54 -11.64
C VAL A 138 6.15 0.70 -12.50
N GLY A 139 6.24 -0.60 -12.21
CA GLY A 139 7.06 -1.53 -12.98
C GLY A 139 6.67 -1.57 -14.46
N ALA A 140 5.38 -1.61 -14.75
CA ALA A 140 4.87 -1.59 -16.12
C ALA A 140 5.24 -0.29 -16.85
N LYS A 141 5.13 0.85 -16.17
CA LYS A 141 5.49 2.17 -16.73
C LYS A 141 6.99 2.27 -17.05
N ILE A 142 7.83 1.80 -16.14
CA ILE A 142 9.29 1.79 -16.34
C ILE A 142 9.65 0.90 -17.53
N LYS A 143 9.06 -0.29 -17.59
CA LYS A 143 9.28 -1.23 -18.69
C LYS A 143 8.94 -0.61 -20.04
N ALA A 144 7.80 0.06 -20.12
CA ALA A 144 7.36 0.74 -21.34
C ALA A 144 8.34 1.85 -21.75
N LYS A 145 8.85 2.62 -20.80
CA LYS A 145 9.80 3.71 -21.08
C LYS A 145 11.18 3.20 -21.51
N LEU A 146 11.59 2.04 -21.03
CA LEU A 146 12.86 1.43 -21.39
C LEU A 146 12.79 0.58 -22.66
N GLY A 147 11.66 0.58 -23.35
CA GLY A 147 11.48 -0.07 -24.63
C GLY A 147 11.28 -1.59 -24.54
N GLY A 148 10.85 -2.04 -23.36
CA GLY A 148 10.60 -3.47 -23.12
C GLY A 148 9.27 -3.95 -23.64
#